data_2eb12cf276b0006583856333cde670eb
#
_entry.id   2eb12cf276b0006583856333cde670eb
#
_cell.length_a   1.000
_cell.length_b   1.000
_cell.length_c   1.000
_cell.angle_alpha   90.00
_cell.angle_beta   90.00
_cell.angle_gamma   90.00
#
_symmetry.space_group_name_H-M   'P 1'
#
loop_
_entity.id
_entity.type
_entity.pdbx_description
1 polymer ?
#
loop_
_entity_poly.entity_id
_entity_poly.type
_entity_poly.pdbx_seq_one_letter_code
_entity_poly.pdbx_strand_id
1 'polypeptide(L)'
;VLTSGTLSANGDFGLMKNKLGIGYMYSDKIAETSKKSPFDYKQNALIYIPEYIPFPNVKREGYIKAVTNEIDRLLKATYGHSLVLFTSYRLMEIVFNNISKNKYDYPFFIMGRGRIDALCDFKISGNGVLFASDAAGEGVDIVGDTLSNLIIVKLPFAVPDPISKYEQSIMGGLDNYLKNVNTPNMIIKLKQYVGRLIRSEYD
;
A
#
# COMPACT_ATOMS: atom_id res chain seq x y z
N VAL A 1 -2.75 -27.36 -0.73
CA VAL A 1 -3.62 -26.28 -0.24
C VAL A 1 -2.87 -24.97 -0.38
N LEU A 2 -3.51 -23.96 -0.98
CA LEU A 2 -3.02 -22.58 -1.04
C LEU A 2 -3.91 -21.75 -0.12
N THR A 3 -3.31 -20.98 0.77
CA THR A 3 -4.04 -20.11 1.70
C THR A 3 -3.34 -18.78 1.87
N SER A 4 -4.09 -17.69 1.82
CA SER A 4 -3.62 -16.33 2.10
C SER A 4 -4.81 -15.38 2.24
N GLY A 5 -4.65 -14.29 2.96
CA GLY A 5 -5.64 -13.20 3.02
C GLY A 5 -5.81 -12.43 1.70
N THR A 6 -4.93 -12.66 0.72
CA THR A 6 -4.86 -11.87 -0.53
C THR A 6 -4.77 -12.72 -1.80
N LEU A 7 -5.34 -13.94 -1.81
CA LEU A 7 -5.39 -14.80 -3.01
C LEU A 7 -6.44 -14.33 -4.03
N SER A 8 -7.41 -13.53 -3.62
CA SER A 8 -8.52 -13.10 -4.48
C SER A 8 -8.65 -11.58 -4.56
N ALA A 9 -9.06 -11.08 -5.72
CA ALA A 9 -9.54 -9.73 -5.89
C ALA A 9 -11.09 -9.76 -5.95
N ASN A 10 -11.75 -9.15 -4.97
CA ASN A 10 -13.22 -9.15 -4.86
C ASN A 10 -13.88 -10.54 -4.84
N GLY A 11 -13.18 -11.54 -4.25
CA GLY A 11 -13.67 -12.92 -4.21
C GLY A 11 -13.38 -13.74 -5.48
N ASP A 12 -12.82 -13.13 -6.51
CA ASP A 12 -12.40 -13.81 -7.74
C ASP A 12 -10.96 -14.33 -7.62
N PHE A 13 -10.78 -15.64 -7.84
CA PHE A 13 -9.49 -16.33 -7.85
C PHE A 13 -8.90 -16.50 -9.26
N GLY A 14 -9.58 -15.99 -10.30
CA GLY A 14 -9.20 -16.16 -11.70
C GLY A 14 -7.78 -15.74 -11.99
N LEU A 15 -7.35 -14.58 -11.48
CA LEU A 15 -5.99 -14.10 -11.66
C LEU A 15 -4.95 -15.08 -11.09
N MET A 16 -5.19 -15.61 -9.89
CA MET A 16 -4.26 -16.56 -9.25
C MET A 16 -4.23 -17.91 -10.00
N LYS A 17 -5.40 -18.42 -10.40
CA LYS A 17 -5.49 -19.65 -11.19
C LYS A 17 -4.75 -19.53 -12.52
N ASN A 18 -4.90 -18.41 -13.21
CA ASN A 18 -4.21 -18.14 -14.46
C ASN A 18 -2.69 -18.06 -14.27
N LYS A 19 -2.22 -17.35 -13.24
CA LYS A 19 -0.79 -17.26 -12.92
C LYS A 19 -0.15 -18.60 -12.59
N LEU A 20 -0.89 -19.49 -11.97
CA LEU A 20 -0.43 -20.84 -11.61
C LEU A 20 -0.63 -21.86 -12.74
N GLY A 21 -1.31 -21.48 -13.82
CA GLY A 21 -1.61 -22.38 -14.94
C GLY A 21 -2.59 -23.52 -14.61
N ILE A 22 -3.30 -23.43 -13.47
CA ILE A 22 -4.16 -24.52 -12.99
C ILE A 22 -5.62 -24.40 -13.44
N GLY A 23 -6.03 -23.19 -13.89
CA GLY A 23 -7.43 -22.91 -14.24
C GLY A 23 -7.97 -23.71 -15.41
N TYR A 24 -7.13 -24.09 -16.36
CA TYR A 24 -7.52 -24.79 -17.58
C TYR A 24 -7.42 -26.33 -17.46
N MET A 25 -6.47 -26.82 -16.68
CA MET A 25 -6.14 -28.26 -16.65
C MET A 25 -6.83 -29.03 -15.54
N TYR A 26 -7.27 -28.35 -14.48
CA TYR A 26 -7.73 -29.00 -13.25
C TYR A 26 -8.97 -28.31 -12.66
N SER A 27 -9.83 -27.73 -13.48
CA SER A 27 -11.00 -26.97 -13.02
C SER A 27 -11.96 -27.79 -12.15
N ASP A 28 -12.09 -29.09 -12.45
CA ASP A 28 -12.90 -30.08 -11.71
C ASP A 28 -12.29 -30.51 -10.36
N LYS A 29 -11.00 -30.22 -10.14
CA LYS A 29 -10.24 -30.57 -8.93
C LYS A 29 -9.96 -29.39 -8.01
N ILE A 30 -10.46 -28.21 -8.36
CA ILE A 30 -10.23 -26.98 -7.58
C ILE A 30 -11.46 -26.68 -6.74
N ALA A 31 -11.29 -26.67 -5.42
CA ALA A 31 -12.27 -26.11 -4.50
C ALA A 31 -11.80 -24.74 -4.03
N GLU A 32 -12.66 -23.76 -4.15
CA GLU A 32 -12.39 -22.36 -3.78
C GLU A 32 -13.24 -21.99 -2.56
N THR A 33 -12.62 -21.35 -1.60
CA THR A 33 -13.34 -20.82 -0.44
C THR A 33 -12.84 -19.42 -0.08
N SER A 34 -13.75 -18.51 0.18
CA SER A 34 -13.44 -17.17 0.68
C SER A 34 -14.26 -16.88 1.92
N LYS A 35 -13.59 -16.48 2.99
CA LYS A 35 -14.25 -16.04 4.22
C LYS A 35 -14.11 -14.52 4.36
N LYS A 36 -15.14 -13.89 4.91
CA LYS A 36 -15.08 -12.46 5.26
C LYS A 36 -14.06 -12.25 6.39
N SER A 37 -13.47 -11.07 6.42
CA SER A 37 -12.64 -10.64 7.55
C SER A 37 -13.47 -10.67 8.85
N PRO A 38 -12.88 -11.10 9.98
CA PRO A 38 -13.54 -11.01 11.28
C PRO A 38 -13.64 -9.57 11.79
N PHE A 39 -12.86 -8.63 11.23
CA PHE A 39 -12.80 -7.25 11.71
C PHE A 39 -13.94 -6.39 11.19
N ASP A 40 -14.51 -5.55 12.05
CA ASP A 40 -15.55 -4.58 11.69
C ASP A 40 -14.92 -3.28 11.16
N TYR A 41 -14.55 -3.28 9.88
CA TYR A 41 -13.99 -2.10 9.23
C TYR A 41 -14.93 -0.90 9.17
N LYS A 42 -16.25 -1.11 9.31
CA LYS A 42 -17.21 0.00 9.25
C LYS A 42 -17.18 0.85 10.50
N GLN A 43 -16.91 0.22 11.64
CA GLN A 43 -16.82 0.92 12.93
C GLN A 43 -15.38 1.40 13.21
N ASN A 44 -14.37 0.60 12.83
CA ASN A 44 -12.99 0.79 13.28
C ASN A 44 -12.07 1.41 12.22
N ALA A 45 -12.56 1.66 11.00
CA ALA A 45 -11.73 2.23 9.94
C ALA A 45 -12.37 3.46 9.30
N LEU A 46 -11.58 4.53 9.16
CA LEU A 46 -11.91 5.72 8.40
C LEU A 46 -11.08 5.76 7.11
N ILE A 47 -11.75 5.83 5.97
CA ILE A 47 -11.09 6.03 4.68
C ILE A 47 -11.23 7.51 4.31
N TYR A 48 -10.09 8.18 4.16
CA TYR A 48 -10.01 9.57 3.73
C TYR A 48 -9.36 9.66 2.34
N ILE A 49 -10.03 10.32 1.40
CA ILE A 49 -9.55 10.52 0.02
C ILE A 49 -9.65 12.02 -0.31
N PRO A 50 -8.51 12.75 -0.40
CA PRO A 50 -8.51 14.17 -0.75
C PRO A 50 -8.80 14.38 -2.25
N GLU A 51 -9.80 15.20 -2.58
CA GLU A 51 -10.19 15.49 -3.98
C GLU A 51 -9.34 16.57 -4.65
N TYR A 52 -8.66 17.42 -3.85
CA TYR A 52 -7.93 18.59 -4.34
C TYR A 52 -6.45 18.33 -4.66
N ILE A 53 -5.94 17.11 -4.45
CA ILE A 53 -4.56 16.76 -4.82
C ILE A 53 -4.47 16.67 -6.35
N PRO A 54 -3.56 17.42 -7.00
CA PRO A 54 -3.36 17.34 -8.43
C PRO A 54 -2.97 15.92 -8.89
N PHE A 55 -3.23 15.62 -10.16
CA PHE A 55 -2.84 14.32 -10.74
C PHE A 55 -1.34 14.05 -10.50
N PRO A 56 -0.96 12.83 -10.09
CA PRO A 56 0.40 12.48 -9.71
C PRO A 56 1.43 12.78 -10.80
N ASN A 57 2.29 13.76 -10.56
CA ASN A 57 3.41 14.10 -11.43
C ASN A 57 4.58 14.63 -10.60
N VAL A 58 5.61 13.79 -10.42
CA VAL A 58 6.81 14.11 -9.62
C VAL A 58 7.63 15.28 -10.19
N LYS A 59 7.43 15.64 -11.47
CA LYS A 59 8.10 16.78 -12.10
C LYS A 59 7.38 18.10 -11.85
N ARG A 60 6.15 18.08 -11.32
CA ARG A 60 5.35 19.28 -11.02
C ARG A 60 5.49 19.65 -9.55
N GLU A 61 6.08 20.78 -9.28
CA GLU A 61 6.25 21.33 -7.93
C GLU A 61 4.91 21.46 -7.19
N GLY A 62 3.85 21.87 -7.87
CA GLY A 62 2.52 21.95 -7.31
C GLY A 62 1.99 20.63 -6.75
N TYR A 63 2.27 19.48 -7.41
CA TYR A 63 1.92 18.16 -6.89
C TYR A 63 2.69 17.82 -5.62
N ILE A 64 4.02 18.03 -5.64
CA ILE A 64 4.87 17.74 -4.47
C ILE A 64 4.42 18.59 -3.27
N LYS A 65 4.17 19.89 -3.48
CA LYS A 65 3.71 20.80 -2.43
C LYS A 65 2.35 20.38 -1.86
N ALA A 66 1.38 20.02 -2.73
CA ALA A 66 0.07 19.56 -2.31
C ALA A 66 0.15 18.27 -1.47
N VAL A 67 0.92 17.27 -1.92
CA VAL A 67 1.14 16.01 -1.18
C VAL A 67 1.83 16.27 0.15
N THR A 68 2.88 17.11 0.17
CA THR A 68 3.61 17.43 1.41
C THR A 68 2.70 18.10 2.43
N ASN A 69 1.91 19.09 1.99
CA ASN A 69 1.00 19.83 2.87
C ASN A 69 -0.11 18.91 3.42
N GLU A 70 -0.61 17.99 2.58
CA GLU A 70 -1.66 17.07 3.02
C GLU A 70 -1.14 16.05 4.01
N ILE A 71 0.04 15.50 3.78
CA ILE A 71 0.70 14.61 4.76
C ILE A 71 0.95 15.39 6.07
N ASP A 72 1.48 16.61 6.02
CA ASP A 72 1.68 17.45 7.20
C ASP A 72 0.38 17.68 7.99
N ARG A 73 -0.74 17.90 7.28
CA ARG A 73 -2.06 18.06 7.90
C ARG A 73 -2.55 16.80 8.58
N LEU A 74 -2.41 15.64 7.91
CA LEU A 74 -2.81 14.35 8.46
C LEU A 74 -1.98 13.97 9.68
N LEU A 75 -0.65 14.16 9.62
CA LEU A 75 0.25 13.86 10.72
C LEU A 75 -0.07 14.68 11.98
N LYS A 76 -0.47 15.94 11.81
CA LYS A 76 -0.95 16.77 12.93
C LYS A 76 -2.24 16.24 13.55
N ALA A 77 -3.15 15.76 12.71
CA ALA A 77 -4.44 15.23 13.18
C ALA A 77 -4.31 13.87 13.90
N THR A 78 -3.31 13.06 13.53
CA THR A 78 -3.11 11.71 14.08
C THR A 78 -2.03 11.62 15.15
N TYR A 79 -1.36 12.72 15.47
CA TYR A 79 -0.30 12.78 16.51
C TYR A 79 0.82 11.75 16.33
N GLY A 80 1.23 11.47 15.09
CA GLY A 80 2.18 10.42 14.75
C GLY A 80 1.49 9.09 14.43
N HIS A 81 1.96 7.98 14.98
CA HIS A 81 1.43 6.63 14.79
C HIS A 81 1.20 6.25 13.32
N SER A 82 2.08 6.74 12.43
CA SER A 82 1.81 6.78 10.99
C SER A 82 2.83 6.01 10.17
N LEU A 83 2.33 5.24 9.20
CA LEU A 83 3.10 4.69 8.09
C LEU A 83 2.72 5.42 6.80
N VAL A 84 3.71 6.03 6.14
CA VAL A 84 3.51 6.73 4.86
C VAL A 84 4.16 5.92 3.74
N LEU A 85 3.34 5.34 2.86
CA LEU A 85 3.78 4.48 1.76
C LEU A 85 3.87 5.23 0.43
N PHE A 86 5.02 5.08 -0.22
CA PHE A 86 5.31 5.67 -1.52
C PHE A 86 5.62 4.60 -2.56
N THR A 87 5.11 4.77 -3.77
CA THR A 87 5.49 3.94 -4.94
C THR A 87 6.79 4.45 -5.62
N SER A 88 7.37 5.56 -5.15
CA SER A 88 8.58 6.16 -5.68
C SER A 88 9.50 6.60 -4.54
N TYR A 89 10.69 6.01 -4.49
CA TYR A 89 11.73 6.37 -3.53
C TYR A 89 12.11 7.86 -3.63
N ARG A 90 12.26 8.36 -4.87
CA ARG A 90 12.57 9.78 -5.10
C ARG A 90 11.51 10.72 -4.52
N LEU A 91 10.21 10.42 -4.72
CA LEU A 91 9.14 11.25 -4.15
C LEU A 91 9.15 11.18 -2.63
N MET A 92 9.39 10.00 -2.06
CA MET A 92 9.49 9.79 -0.62
C MET A 92 10.57 10.69 -0.02
N GLU A 93 11.78 10.70 -0.58
CA GLU A 93 12.88 11.55 -0.09
C GLU A 93 12.56 13.04 -0.18
N ILE A 94 11.99 13.50 -1.31
CA ILE A 94 11.62 14.89 -1.49
C ILE A 94 10.58 15.32 -0.43
N VAL A 95 9.52 14.53 -0.24
CA VAL A 95 8.47 14.84 0.75
C VAL A 95 9.04 14.80 2.17
N PHE A 96 9.83 13.77 2.49
CA PHE A 96 10.49 13.65 3.79
C PHE A 96 11.36 14.86 4.14
N ASN A 97 12.10 15.40 3.17
CA ASN A 97 12.96 16.56 3.36
C ASN A 97 12.17 17.87 3.45
N ASN A 98 10.99 17.94 2.82
CA ASN A 98 10.16 19.15 2.82
C ASN A 98 9.30 19.30 4.10
N ILE A 99 9.10 18.22 4.86
CA ILE A 99 8.37 18.28 6.13
C ILE A 99 9.26 18.86 7.21
N SER A 100 8.78 19.90 7.89
CA SER A 100 9.47 20.54 9.02
C SER A 100 9.30 19.71 10.29
N LYS A 101 10.18 18.72 10.49
CA LYS A 101 10.10 17.70 11.55
C LYS A 101 10.19 18.26 12.97
N ASN A 102 10.88 19.39 13.14
CA ASN A 102 11.03 20.09 14.42
C ASN A 102 9.73 20.74 14.98
N LYS A 103 8.65 20.65 14.24
CA LYS A 103 7.31 21.09 14.70
C LYS A 103 6.53 20.00 15.43
N TYR A 104 7.09 18.80 15.52
CA TYR A 104 6.43 17.63 16.07
C TYR A 104 7.17 17.07 17.27
N ASP A 105 6.43 16.60 18.26
CA ASP A 105 6.97 16.00 19.48
C ASP A 105 7.26 14.50 19.35
N TYR A 106 7.25 13.98 18.12
CA TYR A 106 7.50 12.59 17.82
C TYR A 106 8.51 12.42 16.66
N PRO A 107 9.24 11.30 16.63
CA PRO A 107 10.33 11.09 15.67
C PRO A 107 9.84 10.74 14.27
N PHE A 108 10.70 11.01 13.28
CA PHE A 108 10.50 10.66 11.88
C PHE A 108 11.58 9.70 11.42
N PHE A 109 11.15 8.62 10.78
CA PHE A 109 12.02 7.57 10.25
C PHE A 109 11.82 7.44 8.75
N ILE A 110 12.89 7.08 8.02
CA ILE A 110 12.82 6.82 6.58
C ILE A 110 13.51 5.49 6.28
N MET A 111 12.74 4.54 5.73
CA MET A 111 13.26 3.28 5.22
C MET A 111 13.86 3.50 3.84
N GLY A 112 15.20 3.59 3.80
CA GLY A 112 15.97 3.67 2.57
C GLY A 112 16.60 2.34 2.18
N ARG A 113 17.27 2.31 1.04
CA ARG A 113 18.08 1.15 0.63
C ARG A 113 19.15 0.88 1.71
N GLY A 114 19.07 -0.28 2.35
CA GLY A 114 20.02 -0.69 3.41
C GLY A 114 19.75 -0.15 4.82
N ARG A 115 18.65 0.58 5.06
CA ARG A 115 18.27 1.06 6.41
C ARG A 115 17.15 0.19 6.99
N ILE A 116 17.48 -1.03 7.39
CA ILE A 116 16.56 -1.94 8.08
C ILE A 116 16.27 -1.41 9.51
N ASP A 117 17.22 -0.69 10.09
CA ASP A 117 17.15 -0.17 11.46
C ASP A 117 15.99 0.81 11.67
N ALA A 118 15.61 1.58 10.65
CA ALA A 118 14.50 2.55 10.73
C ALA A 118 13.16 1.93 11.16
N LEU A 119 12.89 0.68 10.78
CA LEU A 119 11.68 -0.04 11.23
C LEU A 119 11.77 -0.43 12.70
N CYS A 120 12.95 -0.89 13.13
CA CYS A 120 13.19 -1.22 14.54
C CYS A 120 13.09 0.02 15.42
N ASP A 121 13.72 1.13 15.01
CA ASP A 121 13.66 2.40 15.72
C ASP A 121 12.23 2.94 15.82
N PHE A 122 11.45 2.84 14.73
CA PHE A 122 10.04 3.21 14.75
C PHE A 122 9.24 2.37 15.75
N LYS A 123 9.43 1.04 15.78
CA LYS A 123 8.76 0.15 16.75
C LYS A 123 9.14 0.48 18.20
N ILE A 124 10.43 0.74 18.45
CA ILE A 124 10.94 1.08 19.78
C ILE A 124 10.38 2.43 20.24
N SER A 125 10.20 3.38 19.36
CA SER A 125 9.67 4.71 19.68
C SER A 125 8.23 4.67 20.22
N GLY A 126 7.47 3.62 19.92
CA GLY A 126 6.05 3.47 20.29
C GLY A 126 5.12 4.49 19.66
N ASN A 127 5.66 5.60 19.18
CA ASN A 127 4.99 6.64 18.41
C ASN A 127 5.98 7.26 17.42
N GLY A 128 5.52 7.70 16.28
CA GLY A 128 6.35 8.35 15.27
C GLY A 128 5.73 8.28 13.89
N VAL A 129 6.54 8.62 12.89
CA VAL A 129 6.17 8.56 11.49
C VAL A 129 7.22 7.80 10.71
N LEU A 130 6.82 6.69 10.07
CA LEU A 130 7.70 5.90 9.22
C LEU A 130 7.37 6.16 7.74
N PHE A 131 8.35 6.66 7.01
CA PHE A 131 8.28 6.77 5.54
C PHE A 131 8.90 5.53 4.92
N ALA A 132 8.15 4.83 4.09
CA ALA A 132 8.61 3.62 3.43
C ALA A 132 8.26 3.61 1.94
N SER A 133 9.16 3.04 1.13
CA SER A 133 8.83 2.70 -0.25
C SER A 133 8.05 1.39 -0.29
N ASP A 134 7.31 1.19 -1.38
CA ASP A 134 6.50 0.01 -1.66
C ASP A 134 7.26 -1.31 -1.39
N ALA A 135 8.45 -1.45 -1.92
CA ALA A 135 9.29 -2.65 -1.71
C ALA A 135 9.75 -2.83 -0.24
N ALA A 136 9.98 -1.73 0.49
CA ALA A 136 10.37 -1.78 1.89
C ALA A 136 9.14 -2.02 2.80
N GLY A 137 7.96 -1.57 2.37
CA GLY A 137 6.71 -1.76 3.09
C GLY A 137 6.23 -3.21 3.15
N GLU A 138 6.66 -4.10 2.25
CA GLU A 138 6.18 -5.50 2.20
C GLU A 138 6.57 -6.35 3.43
N GLY A 139 7.62 -5.99 4.16
CA GLY A 139 8.07 -6.69 5.38
C GLY A 139 7.65 -6.05 6.70
N VAL A 140 6.91 -4.94 6.68
CA VAL A 140 6.55 -4.18 7.89
C VAL A 140 5.49 -4.93 8.69
N ASP A 141 5.85 -5.39 9.89
CA ASP A 141 4.96 -5.99 10.87
C ASP A 141 4.95 -5.13 12.14
N ILE A 142 3.90 -4.37 12.34
CA ILE A 142 3.69 -3.47 13.47
C ILE A 142 2.32 -3.79 14.05
N VAL A 143 2.28 -4.12 15.34
CA VAL A 143 1.05 -4.49 16.05
C VAL A 143 0.73 -3.41 17.07
N GLY A 144 -0.56 -3.15 17.27
CA GLY A 144 -1.08 -2.26 18.30
C GLY A 144 -0.93 -0.77 17.97
N ASP A 145 -1.09 0.07 18.97
CA ASP A 145 -1.20 1.52 18.89
C ASP A 145 -0.04 2.24 18.21
N THR A 146 1.10 1.58 18.03
CA THR A 146 2.25 2.16 17.30
C THR A 146 1.90 2.54 15.86
N LEU A 147 0.93 1.87 15.25
CA LEU A 147 0.46 2.15 13.89
C LEU A 147 -1.06 2.19 13.82
N SER A 148 -1.63 3.38 13.86
CA SER A 148 -3.07 3.63 13.71
C SER A 148 -3.43 4.43 12.44
N ASN A 149 -2.43 4.95 11.73
CA ASN A 149 -2.63 5.73 10.51
C ASN A 149 -1.77 5.22 9.36
N LEU A 150 -2.41 4.93 8.21
CA LEU A 150 -1.75 4.49 6.98
C LEU A 150 -2.04 5.48 5.86
N ILE A 151 -1.00 6.15 5.38
CA ILE A 151 -1.08 7.10 4.28
C ILE A 151 -0.48 6.45 3.03
N ILE A 152 -1.31 6.25 2.01
CA ILE A 152 -0.89 5.72 0.71
C ILE A 152 -0.87 6.87 -0.29
N VAL A 153 0.32 7.34 -0.64
CA VAL A 153 0.49 8.56 -1.46
C VAL A 153 0.04 8.36 -2.91
N LYS A 154 0.13 7.14 -3.40
CA LYS A 154 -0.33 6.75 -4.74
C LYS A 154 -0.72 5.29 -4.74
N LEU A 155 -1.80 4.95 -5.46
CA LEU A 155 -2.19 3.54 -5.64
C LEU A 155 -1.06 2.72 -6.25
N PRO A 156 -0.80 1.49 -5.73
CA PRO A 156 0.36 0.67 -6.08
C PRO A 156 0.18 -0.08 -7.41
N PHE A 157 -0.12 0.65 -8.48
CA PHE A 157 -0.10 0.08 -9.82
C PHE A 157 1.31 -0.35 -10.22
N ALA A 158 1.42 -1.48 -10.88
CA ALA A 158 2.69 -1.95 -11.42
C ALA A 158 3.26 -0.96 -12.45
N VAL A 159 4.57 -0.72 -12.38
CA VAL A 159 5.27 0.07 -13.39
C VAL A 159 5.36 -0.78 -14.66
N PRO A 160 5.03 -0.20 -15.84
CA PRO A 160 5.16 -0.92 -17.10
C PRO A 160 6.60 -1.43 -17.33
N ASP A 161 6.75 -2.72 -17.53
CA ASP A 161 7.97 -3.42 -17.86
C ASP A 161 7.81 -4.20 -19.18
N PRO A 162 8.86 -4.82 -19.72
CA PRO A 162 8.75 -5.59 -20.96
C PRO A 162 7.73 -6.74 -20.89
N ILE A 163 7.59 -7.39 -19.72
CA ILE A 163 6.64 -8.49 -19.53
C ILE A 163 5.22 -7.98 -19.59
N SER A 164 4.91 -6.92 -18.83
CA SER A 164 3.59 -6.29 -18.83
C SER A 164 3.18 -5.75 -20.20
N LYS A 165 4.14 -5.24 -20.99
CA LYS A 165 3.89 -4.83 -22.38
C LYS A 165 3.53 -6.01 -23.28
N TYR A 166 4.22 -7.15 -23.11
CA TYR A 166 3.89 -8.37 -23.83
C TYR A 166 2.51 -8.89 -23.43
N GLU A 167 2.21 -8.99 -22.13
CA GLU A 167 0.88 -9.38 -21.63
C GLU A 167 -0.22 -8.47 -22.20
N GLN A 168 0.01 -7.16 -22.24
CA GLN A 168 -0.89 -6.20 -22.84
C GLN A 168 -1.16 -6.50 -24.32
N SER A 169 -0.12 -6.89 -25.08
CA SER A 169 -0.27 -7.21 -26.50
C SER A 169 -1.09 -8.46 -26.75
N ILE A 170 -0.89 -9.52 -25.96
CA ILE A 170 -1.66 -10.78 -26.10
C ILE A 170 -3.09 -10.70 -25.57
N MET A 171 -3.39 -9.73 -24.68
CA MET A 171 -4.72 -9.49 -24.14
C MET A 171 -5.59 -8.57 -25.01
N GLY A 172 -5.11 -8.14 -26.16
CA GLY A 172 -5.86 -7.29 -27.06
C GLY A 172 -5.89 -5.81 -26.67
N GLY A 173 -4.87 -5.35 -25.89
CA GLY A 173 -4.65 -3.94 -25.60
C GLY A 173 -4.67 -3.55 -24.14
N LEU A 174 -4.46 -2.25 -23.91
CA LEU A 174 -4.28 -1.67 -22.58
C LEU A 174 -5.51 -1.87 -21.67
N ASP A 175 -6.71 -1.64 -22.18
CA ASP A 175 -7.93 -1.67 -21.35
C ASP A 175 -8.20 -3.06 -20.79
N ASN A 176 -8.03 -4.10 -21.61
CA ASN A 176 -8.17 -5.48 -21.17
C ASN A 176 -7.09 -5.87 -20.15
N TYR A 177 -5.85 -5.43 -20.38
CA TYR A 177 -4.75 -5.64 -19.43
C TYR A 177 -5.01 -4.93 -18.10
N LEU A 178 -5.44 -3.67 -18.13
CA LEU A 178 -5.77 -2.92 -16.92
C LEU A 178 -6.88 -3.61 -16.13
N LYS A 179 -7.94 -4.02 -16.79
CA LYS A 179 -9.10 -4.65 -16.15
C LYS A 179 -8.78 -6.03 -15.55
N ASN A 180 -8.05 -6.87 -16.28
CA ASN A 180 -7.92 -8.29 -15.94
C ASN A 180 -6.62 -8.63 -15.19
N VAL A 181 -5.62 -7.75 -15.23
CA VAL A 181 -4.32 -8.02 -14.61
C VAL A 181 -3.91 -6.90 -13.67
N ASN A 182 -3.76 -5.67 -14.17
CA ASN A 182 -3.12 -4.60 -13.41
C ASN A 182 -3.99 -4.12 -12.24
N THR A 183 -5.29 -3.89 -12.46
CA THR A 183 -6.22 -3.47 -11.39
C THR A 183 -6.41 -4.57 -10.34
N PRO A 184 -6.63 -5.85 -10.67
CA PRO A 184 -6.66 -6.91 -9.67
C PRO A 184 -5.37 -7.02 -8.85
N ASN A 185 -4.20 -6.92 -9.48
CA ASN A 185 -2.92 -6.93 -8.77
C ASN A 185 -2.78 -5.73 -7.81
N MET A 186 -3.17 -4.52 -8.27
CA MET A 186 -3.18 -3.31 -7.44
C MET A 186 -4.12 -3.48 -6.23
N ILE A 187 -5.32 -4.04 -6.41
CA ILE A 187 -6.27 -4.31 -5.32
C ILE A 187 -5.68 -5.29 -4.30
N ILE A 188 -5.05 -6.37 -4.76
CA ILE A 188 -4.39 -7.34 -3.89
C ILE A 188 -3.31 -6.64 -3.05
N LYS A 189 -2.48 -5.83 -3.69
CA LYS A 189 -1.41 -5.08 -3.01
C LYS A 189 -1.96 -4.05 -2.03
N LEU A 190 -3.01 -3.34 -2.41
CA LEU A 190 -3.71 -2.40 -1.52
C LEU A 190 -4.29 -3.11 -0.28
N LYS A 191 -4.89 -4.29 -0.45
CA LYS A 191 -5.35 -5.11 0.68
C LYS A 191 -4.20 -5.52 1.61
N GLN A 192 -3.03 -5.85 1.06
CA GLN A 192 -1.85 -6.16 1.86
C GLN A 192 -1.38 -4.95 2.68
N TYR A 193 -1.48 -3.73 2.14
CA TYR A 193 -1.16 -2.51 2.88
C TYR A 193 -2.15 -2.25 4.02
N VAL A 194 -3.44 -2.28 3.72
CA VAL A 194 -4.49 -2.08 4.73
C VAL A 194 -4.46 -3.14 5.82
N GLY A 195 -4.16 -4.40 5.46
CA GLY A 195 -4.01 -5.49 6.42
C GLY A 195 -2.81 -5.34 7.37
N ARG A 196 -1.99 -4.29 7.23
CA ARG A 196 -0.96 -3.92 8.19
C ARG A 196 -1.46 -3.02 9.31
N LEU A 197 -2.56 -2.31 9.02
CA LEU A 197 -3.17 -1.38 9.98
C LEU A 197 -4.04 -2.11 11.01
N ILE A 198 -4.79 -3.14 10.59
CA ILE A 198 -5.70 -3.87 11.45
C ILE A 198 -5.25 -5.33 11.49
N ARG A 199 -4.78 -5.80 12.66
CA ARG A 199 -4.22 -7.14 12.88
C ARG A 199 -4.84 -7.88 14.04
N SER A 200 -5.48 -7.15 14.95
CA SER A 200 -6.17 -7.70 16.11
C SER A 200 -7.57 -7.13 16.24
N GLU A 201 -8.38 -7.70 17.14
CA GLU A 201 -9.70 -7.19 17.47
C GLU A 201 -9.66 -5.86 18.24
N TYR A 202 -8.48 -5.46 18.69
CA TYR A 202 -8.24 -4.26 19.51
C TYR A 202 -7.53 -3.13 18.73
N ASP A 203 -7.21 -3.34 17.46
CA ASP A 203 -6.59 -2.32 16.58
C ASP A 203 -7.63 -1.35 16.01
#